data_58b45c2500bdf7a0facec752c0173522
#
_entry.id   58b45c2500bdf7a0facec752c0173522
#
_cell.length_a   1.000
_cell.length_b   1.000
_cell.length_c   1.000
_cell.angle_alpha   90.00
_cell.angle_beta   90.00
_cell.angle_gamma   90.00
#
_symmetry.space_group_name_H-M   'P 1'
#
loop_
_entity.id
_entity.type
_entity.pdbx_description
1 polymer ?
#
loop_
_entity_poly.entity_id
_entity_poly.type
_entity_poly.pdbx_seq_one_letter_code
_entity_poly.pdbx_strand_id
1 'polypeptide(L)'
;HTRSLCDWSSDVCSSDLDLEIIRRSTKWVSGLSRRDGGSGNPSPYTAYGVYLGVRAALGWHFGEDSPKGRTVAIQGVGAVGSALAIRLVEAGAKVYAADKNQERLQQLQKEIGLVPVDEQQILQMKCDVFAPCALGAILNDKTIPALNCPIIAGAANNLLLEPRHGKVLADRGILYAPDYVINAGGIINVSVEFNPGGYDEKVALGKIGRAHV
;
A
#
# COMPACT_ATOMS: atom_id res chain seq x y z
N HIS A 1 15.18 -22.09 10.95
CA HIS A 1 14.34 -21.62 9.84
C HIS A 1 13.15 -20.86 10.45
N THR A 2 13.35 -19.60 10.77
CA THR A 2 12.27 -18.66 11.09
C THR A 2 11.56 -18.34 9.78
N ARG A 3 10.39 -18.92 9.55
CA ARG A 3 9.47 -18.42 8.52
C ARG A 3 9.11 -17.00 8.92
N SER A 4 9.46 -16.05 8.08
CA SER A 4 9.06 -14.65 8.18
C SER A 4 7.54 -14.57 8.39
N LEU A 5 7.15 -13.77 9.36
CA LEU A 5 5.76 -13.37 9.59
C LEU A 5 5.17 -12.88 8.27
N CYS A 6 3.93 -13.29 7.99
CA CYS A 6 3.20 -12.98 6.76
C CYS A 6 3.43 -11.55 6.31
N ASP A 7 4.10 -11.40 5.20
CA ASP A 7 4.13 -10.18 4.45
C ASP A 7 2.73 -10.01 3.81
N TRP A 8 1.98 -9.02 4.26
CA TRP A 8 0.65 -8.72 3.74
C TRP A 8 0.65 -8.34 2.25
N SER A 9 1.84 -8.19 1.65
CA SER A 9 2.03 -7.92 0.24
C SER A 9 2.28 -9.17 -0.60
N SER A 10 2.50 -10.33 0.01
CA SER A 10 2.79 -11.57 -0.73
C SER A 10 1.55 -12.46 -0.83
N ASP A 11 1.38 -13.07 -2.00
CA ASP A 11 0.36 -14.09 -2.32
C ASP A 11 0.52 -15.40 -1.50
N VAL A 12 1.28 -15.37 -0.40
CA VAL A 12 1.56 -16.50 0.51
C VAL A 12 0.64 -16.50 1.72
N CYS A 13 -0.35 -15.62 1.77
CA CYS A 13 -1.44 -15.78 2.73
C CYS A 13 -2.24 -17.04 2.38
N SER A 14 -2.72 -17.73 3.41
CA SER A 14 -3.55 -18.93 3.31
C SER A 14 -4.53 -18.83 2.16
N SER A 15 -4.61 -19.86 1.33
CA SER A 15 -5.59 -19.91 0.24
C SER A 15 -7.01 -19.83 0.80
N ASP A 16 -7.99 -19.46 -0.02
CA ASP A 16 -9.40 -19.45 0.39
C ASP A 16 -9.80 -20.81 1.00
N LEU A 17 -9.26 -21.91 0.47
CA LEU A 17 -9.48 -23.26 0.99
C LEU A 17 -8.90 -23.45 2.41
N ASP A 18 -7.74 -22.90 2.70
CA ASP A 18 -7.14 -23.00 4.05
C ASP A 18 -7.98 -22.21 5.07
N LEU A 19 -8.48 -21.03 4.67
CA LEU A 19 -9.35 -20.21 5.51
C LEU A 19 -10.70 -20.91 5.78
N GLU A 20 -11.27 -21.58 4.79
CA GLU A 20 -12.47 -22.40 4.95
C GLU A 20 -12.26 -23.55 5.94
N ILE A 21 -11.12 -24.25 5.87
CA ILE A 21 -10.78 -25.33 6.80
C ILE A 21 -10.67 -24.78 8.22
N ILE A 22 -9.97 -23.67 8.41
CA ILE A 22 -9.82 -23.00 9.71
C ILE A 22 -11.20 -22.58 10.26
N ARG A 23 -12.06 -22.05 9.39
CA ARG A 23 -13.41 -21.61 9.76
C ARG A 23 -14.28 -22.71 10.38
N ARG A 24 -14.06 -23.96 10.00
CA ARG A 24 -14.77 -25.12 10.59
C ARG A 24 -14.43 -25.30 12.07
N SER A 25 -13.25 -24.87 12.48
CA SER A 25 -12.74 -25.05 13.86
C SER A 25 -12.90 -23.79 14.72
N THR A 26 -13.04 -22.61 14.11
CA THR A 26 -13.18 -21.35 14.86
C THR A 26 -13.97 -20.31 14.08
N LYS A 27 -14.76 -19.50 14.80
CA LYS A 27 -15.43 -18.33 14.21
C LYS A 27 -14.52 -17.11 14.04
N TRP A 28 -13.32 -17.15 14.60
CA TRP A 28 -12.37 -16.03 14.63
C TRP A 28 -11.38 -16.12 13.46
N VAL A 29 -11.89 -16.29 12.26
CA VAL A 29 -11.15 -16.23 11.00
C VAL A 29 -11.83 -15.25 10.07
N SER A 30 -11.05 -14.42 9.38
CA SER A 30 -11.53 -13.40 8.45
C SER A 30 -10.77 -13.47 7.12
N GLY A 31 -11.23 -12.73 6.12
CA GLY A 31 -10.69 -12.81 4.76
C GLY A 31 -11.29 -13.97 3.96
N LEU A 32 -12.43 -14.49 4.39
CA LEU A 32 -13.17 -15.51 3.64
C LEU A 32 -13.61 -14.97 2.28
N SER A 33 -13.87 -15.89 1.34
CA SER A 33 -14.39 -15.52 0.03
C SER A 33 -15.74 -14.79 0.17
N ARG A 34 -16.05 -13.92 -0.79
CA ARG A 34 -17.37 -13.24 -0.81
C ARG A 34 -18.53 -14.21 -0.93
N ARG A 35 -18.30 -15.39 -1.54
CA ARG A 35 -19.31 -16.47 -1.65
C ARG A 35 -19.69 -17.03 -0.29
N ASP A 36 -18.74 -17.00 0.65
CA ASP A 36 -18.90 -17.51 2.01
C ASP A 36 -19.25 -16.42 3.02
N GLY A 37 -19.67 -15.24 2.52
CA GLY A 37 -20.07 -14.10 3.34
C GLY A 37 -18.90 -13.29 3.90
N GLY A 38 -17.68 -13.51 3.39
CA GLY A 38 -16.49 -12.79 3.81
C GLY A 38 -16.22 -11.52 2.99
N SER A 39 -15.15 -10.84 3.32
CA SER A 39 -14.72 -9.59 2.70
C SER A 39 -13.97 -9.78 1.37
N GLY A 40 -13.50 -11.01 1.09
CA GLY A 40 -12.65 -11.31 -0.07
C GLY A 40 -11.24 -10.73 0.05
N ASN A 41 -10.60 -10.55 -1.10
CA ASN A 41 -9.22 -10.04 -1.17
C ASN A 41 -9.07 -8.64 -0.53
N PRO A 42 -8.24 -8.45 0.50
CA PRO A 42 -8.05 -7.17 1.17
C PRO A 42 -7.21 -6.17 0.38
N SER A 43 -6.46 -6.60 -0.64
CA SER A 43 -5.51 -5.74 -1.37
C SER A 43 -6.13 -4.48 -1.99
N PRO A 44 -7.31 -4.51 -2.63
CA PRO A 44 -7.95 -3.31 -3.14
C PRO A 44 -8.30 -2.28 -2.07
N TYR A 45 -8.63 -2.75 -0.86
CA TYR A 45 -8.99 -1.90 0.29
C TYR A 45 -7.75 -1.31 0.95
N THR A 46 -6.67 -2.10 1.04
CA THR A 46 -5.35 -1.59 1.44
C THR A 46 -4.90 -0.48 0.49
N ALA A 47 -4.96 -0.73 -0.81
CA ALA A 47 -4.60 0.26 -1.83
C ALA A 47 -5.47 1.52 -1.75
N TYR A 48 -6.76 1.39 -1.43
CA TYR A 48 -7.65 2.53 -1.21
C TYR A 48 -7.25 3.35 0.02
N GLY A 49 -6.92 2.71 1.13
CA GLY A 49 -6.40 3.40 2.32
C GLY A 49 -5.10 4.14 2.00
N VAL A 50 -4.15 3.49 1.34
CA VAL A 50 -2.89 4.13 0.90
C VAL A 50 -3.14 5.32 -0.03
N TYR A 51 -4.05 5.19 -0.97
CA TYR A 51 -4.45 6.28 -1.87
C TYR A 51 -4.98 7.49 -1.09
N LEU A 52 -5.84 7.28 -0.10
CA LEU A 52 -6.35 8.37 0.76
C LEU A 52 -5.22 8.97 1.61
N GLY A 53 -4.32 8.15 2.15
CA GLY A 53 -3.15 8.62 2.87
C GLY A 53 -2.19 9.45 2.00
N VAL A 54 -2.00 9.05 0.73
CA VAL A 54 -1.25 9.86 -0.25
C VAL A 54 -1.92 11.22 -0.46
N ARG A 55 -3.25 11.26 -0.62
CA ARG A 55 -3.99 12.52 -0.76
C ARG A 55 -3.84 13.41 0.47
N ALA A 56 -4.00 12.84 1.67
CA ALA A 56 -3.83 13.58 2.92
C ALA A 56 -2.40 14.16 3.04
N ALA A 57 -1.38 13.37 2.68
CA ALA A 57 0.01 13.81 2.68
C ALA A 57 0.28 14.92 1.65
N LEU A 58 -0.32 14.83 0.46
CA LEU A 58 -0.26 15.90 -0.56
C LEU A 58 -0.92 17.18 -0.04
N GLY A 59 -2.11 17.07 0.56
CA GLY A 59 -2.80 18.20 1.17
C GLY A 59 -1.98 18.88 2.26
N TRP A 60 -1.36 18.10 3.12
CA TRP A 60 -0.48 18.59 4.19
C TRP A 60 0.76 19.31 3.64
N HIS A 61 1.44 18.71 2.66
CA HIS A 61 2.72 19.23 2.16
C HIS A 61 2.58 20.34 1.13
N PHE A 62 1.60 20.22 0.22
CA PHE A 62 1.42 21.15 -0.91
C PHE A 62 0.18 22.04 -0.80
N GLY A 63 -0.68 21.84 0.21
CA GLY A 63 -1.94 22.58 0.36
C GLY A 63 -3.07 22.10 -0.55
N GLU A 64 -2.83 21.09 -1.39
CA GLU A 64 -3.80 20.50 -2.31
C GLU A 64 -3.73 18.99 -2.28
N ASP A 65 -4.82 18.29 -1.99
CA ASP A 65 -4.89 16.86 -1.82
C ASP A 65 -5.06 16.09 -3.13
N SER A 66 -5.06 16.77 -4.27
CA SER A 66 -5.23 16.18 -5.59
C SER A 66 -3.92 15.55 -6.10
N PRO A 67 -3.93 14.27 -6.51
CA PRO A 67 -2.80 13.65 -7.19
C PRO A 67 -2.59 14.15 -8.64
N LYS A 68 -3.53 14.90 -9.19
CA LYS A 68 -3.48 15.37 -10.58
C LYS A 68 -2.21 16.17 -10.87
N GLY A 69 -1.46 15.73 -11.89
CA GLY A 69 -0.20 16.36 -12.28
C GLY A 69 0.99 16.04 -11.36
N ARG A 70 0.78 15.35 -10.25
CA ARG A 70 1.85 14.92 -9.33
C ARG A 70 2.60 13.72 -9.87
N THR A 71 3.87 13.63 -9.52
CA THR A 71 4.74 12.50 -9.86
C THR A 71 4.81 11.55 -8.69
N VAL A 72 4.39 10.29 -8.90
CA VAL A 72 4.44 9.24 -7.87
C VAL A 72 5.35 8.11 -8.33
N ALA A 73 6.32 7.74 -7.50
CA ALA A 73 7.24 6.62 -7.73
C ALA A 73 6.83 5.43 -6.85
N ILE A 74 6.37 4.34 -7.47
CA ILE A 74 5.91 3.13 -6.77
C ILE A 74 6.99 2.05 -6.85
N GLN A 75 7.44 1.57 -5.70
CA GLN A 75 8.32 0.41 -5.63
C GLN A 75 7.51 -0.84 -5.29
N GLY A 76 7.38 -1.73 -6.27
CA GLY A 76 6.57 -2.94 -6.18
C GLY A 76 5.16 -2.77 -6.72
N VAL A 77 4.82 -3.56 -7.74
CA VAL A 77 3.48 -3.60 -8.33
C VAL A 77 2.83 -4.98 -8.12
N GLY A 78 2.96 -5.53 -6.91
CA GLY A 78 2.18 -6.66 -6.42
C GLY A 78 0.69 -6.33 -6.36
N ALA A 79 -0.11 -7.13 -5.66
CA ALA A 79 -1.57 -6.94 -5.59
C ALA A 79 -1.98 -5.53 -5.10
N VAL A 80 -1.32 -5.01 -4.06
CA VAL A 80 -1.61 -3.68 -3.51
C VAL A 80 -1.02 -2.57 -4.39
N GLY A 81 0.25 -2.69 -4.79
CA GLY A 81 0.93 -1.64 -5.58
C GLY A 81 0.29 -1.43 -6.95
N SER A 82 -0.19 -2.49 -7.62
CA SER A 82 -0.93 -2.37 -8.89
C SER A 82 -2.26 -1.65 -8.68
N ALA A 83 -3.03 -2.02 -7.65
CA ALA A 83 -4.30 -1.36 -7.34
C ALA A 83 -4.12 0.11 -6.96
N LEU A 84 -3.01 0.45 -6.28
CA LEU A 84 -2.64 1.84 -5.98
C LEU A 84 -2.27 2.60 -7.26
N ALA A 85 -1.46 2.00 -8.15
CA ALA A 85 -1.05 2.60 -9.41
C ALA A 85 -2.26 2.96 -10.28
N ILE A 86 -3.23 2.04 -10.41
CA ILE A 86 -4.48 2.28 -11.15
C ILE A 86 -5.19 3.52 -10.61
N ARG A 87 -5.43 3.57 -9.29
CA ARG A 87 -6.13 4.71 -8.66
C ARG A 87 -5.41 6.05 -8.84
N LEU A 88 -4.09 6.05 -8.77
CA LEU A 88 -3.29 7.26 -8.93
C LEU A 88 -3.30 7.75 -10.38
N VAL A 89 -3.20 6.84 -11.36
CA VAL A 89 -3.31 7.20 -12.79
C VAL A 89 -4.70 7.72 -13.11
N GLU A 90 -5.77 7.06 -12.64
CA GLU A 90 -7.15 7.54 -12.79
C GLU A 90 -7.37 8.93 -12.17
N ALA A 91 -6.67 9.22 -11.07
CA ALA A 91 -6.68 10.55 -10.44
C ALA A 91 -5.78 11.59 -11.15
N GLY A 92 -5.14 11.21 -12.26
CA GLY A 92 -4.33 12.10 -13.09
C GLY A 92 -2.88 12.28 -12.63
N ALA A 93 -2.37 11.41 -11.76
CA ALA A 93 -0.96 11.38 -11.41
C ALA A 93 -0.10 10.78 -12.53
N LYS A 94 1.16 11.21 -12.63
CA LYS A 94 2.18 10.55 -13.45
C LYS A 94 2.86 9.49 -12.59
N VAL A 95 2.59 8.21 -12.89
CA VAL A 95 3.08 7.10 -12.08
C VAL A 95 4.29 6.46 -12.75
N TYR A 96 5.37 6.35 -12.01
CA TYR A 96 6.56 5.56 -12.32
C TYR A 96 6.57 4.34 -11.41
N ALA A 97 6.99 3.19 -11.94
CA ALA A 97 7.00 1.98 -11.13
C ALA A 97 8.21 1.09 -11.43
N ALA A 98 8.68 0.41 -10.39
CA ALA A 98 9.72 -0.62 -10.48
C ALA A 98 9.23 -1.89 -9.80
N ASP A 99 9.50 -3.05 -10.41
CA ASP A 99 9.22 -4.37 -9.87
C ASP A 99 10.18 -5.41 -10.48
N LYS A 100 10.44 -6.50 -9.76
CA LYS A 100 11.18 -7.65 -10.29
C LYS A 100 10.43 -8.36 -11.40
N ASN A 101 9.10 -8.35 -11.35
CA ASN A 101 8.23 -8.94 -12.36
C ASN A 101 8.04 -7.97 -13.54
N GLN A 102 8.91 -8.10 -14.53
CA GLN A 102 8.91 -7.26 -15.71
C GLN A 102 7.67 -7.44 -16.59
N GLU A 103 7.09 -8.65 -16.63
CA GLU A 103 5.87 -8.93 -17.38
C GLU A 103 4.70 -8.12 -16.82
N ARG A 104 4.56 -8.09 -15.48
CA ARG A 104 3.52 -7.31 -14.81
C ARG A 104 3.69 -5.81 -15.02
N LEU A 105 4.93 -5.30 -14.99
CA LEU A 105 5.22 -3.90 -15.32
C LEU A 105 4.80 -3.56 -16.74
N GLN A 106 5.13 -4.41 -17.72
CA GLN A 106 4.77 -4.20 -19.11
C GLN A 106 3.25 -4.27 -19.33
N GLN A 107 2.58 -5.17 -18.62
CA GLN A 107 1.12 -5.27 -18.65
C GLN A 107 0.50 -3.96 -18.15
N LEU A 108 0.87 -3.49 -16.98
CA LEU A 108 0.35 -2.23 -16.41
C LEU A 108 0.72 -1.02 -17.26
N GLN A 109 1.90 -0.99 -17.87
CA GLN A 109 2.26 0.05 -18.82
C GLN A 109 1.26 0.13 -19.98
N LYS A 110 0.88 -1.01 -20.54
CA LYS A 110 -0.10 -1.08 -21.65
C LYS A 110 -1.53 -0.72 -21.19
N GLU A 111 -1.91 -1.16 -19.99
CA GLU A 111 -3.28 -1.00 -19.48
C GLU A 111 -3.58 0.42 -18.97
N ILE A 112 -2.65 1.01 -18.23
CA ILE A 112 -2.87 2.27 -17.53
C ILE A 112 -1.84 3.37 -17.85
N GLY A 113 -0.83 3.08 -18.67
CA GLY A 113 0.16 4.08 -19.09
C GLY A 113 1.17 4.46 -18.02
N LEU A 114 1.38 3.64 -16.98
CA LEU A 114 2.49 3.87 -16.04
C LEU A 114 3.84 3.75 -16.75
N VAL A 115 4.88 4.36 -16.19
CA VAL A 115 6.24 4.38 -16.76
C VAL A 115 7.13 3.42 -15.98
N PRO A 116 7.57 2.29 -16.57
CA PRO A 116 8.55 1.41 -15.94
C PRO A 116 9.89 2.11 -15.70
N VAL A 117 10.50 1.85 -14.55
CA VAL A 117 11.81 2.36 -14.14
C VAL A 117 12.62 1.22 -13.54
N ASP A 118 13.93 1.32 -13.59
CA ASP A 118 14.84 0.37 -12.96
C ASP A 118 14.71 0.39 -11.42
N GLU A 119 14.83 -0.78 -10.77
CA GLU A 119 14.73 -0.92 -9.31
C GLU A 119 15.76 -0.10 -8.53
N GLN A 120 16.94 0.14 -9.12
CA GLN A 120 17.99 0.94 -8.46
C GLN A 120 17.72 2.44 -8.62
N GLN A 121 17.05 2.82 -9.70
CA GLN A 121 16.77 4.23 -10.02
C GLN A 121 15.54 4.76 -9.28
N ILE A 122 14.55 3.92 -8.99
CA ILE A 122 13.27 4.34 -8.39
C ILE A 122 13.45 5.09 -7.07
N LEU A 123 14.44 4.69 -6.24
CA LEU A 123 14.76 5.30 -4.96
C LEU A 123 15.34 6.71 -5.07
N GLN A 124 16.10 6.98 -6.14
CA GLN A 124 16.79 8.24 -6.34
C GLN A 124 16.01 9.20 -7.23
N MET A 125 14.93 8.71 -7.80
CA MET A 125 14.11 9.45 -8.73
C MET A 125 13.48 10.67 -8.07
N LYS A 126 13.57 11.83 -8.71
CA LYS A 126 12.83 13.01 -8.27
C LYS A 126 11.33 12.79 -8.48
N CYS A 127 10.57 12.81 -7.39
CA CYS A 127 9.12 12.66 -7.40
C CYS A 127 8.46 13.45 -6.25
N ASP A 128 7.16 13.67 -6.33
CA ASP A 128 6.39 14.29 -5.25
C ASP A 128 6.11 13.28 -4.13
N VAL A 129 5.86 12.02 -4.48
CA VAL A 129 5.58 10.93 -3.53
C VAL A 129 6.39 9.70 -3.91
N PHE A 130 7.13 9.14 -2.97
CA PHE A 130 7.69 7.80 -3.05
C PHE A 130 6.77 6.84 -2.29
N ALA A 131 6.27 5.81 -2.98
CA ALA A 131 5.32 4.82 -2.46
C ALA A 131 5.95 3.41 -2.45
N PRO A 132 6.67 3.02 -1.38
CA PRO A 132 7.18 1.65 -1.24
C PRO A 132 6.02 0.68 -0.98
N CYS A 133 5.84 -0.31 -1.89
CA CYS A 133 4.80 -1.32 -1.84
C CYS A 133 5.35 -2.77 -1.94
N ALA A 134 6.67 -2.95 -1.81
CA ALA A 134 7.32 -4.26 -1.94
C ALA A 134 7.88 -4.74 -0.59
N LEU A 135 9.07 -4.30 -0.21
CA LEU A 135 9.82 -4.82 0.92
C LEU A 135 9.88 -3.84 2.08
N GLY A 136 9.90 -4.38 3.30
CA GLY A 136 10.21 -3.63 4.51
C GLY A 136 11.71 -3.28 4.61
N ALA A 137 12.07 -2.51 5.66
CA ALA A 137 13.44 -2.09 5.99
C ALA A 137 14.16 -1.31 4.87
N ILE A 138 13.40 -0.76 3.91
CA ILE A 138 13.96 0.00 2.79
C ILE A 138 14.44 1.38 3.21
N LEU A 139 13.91 1.93 4.28
CA LEU A 139 14.32 3.22 4.84
C LEU A 139 15.41 3.00 5.88
N ASN A 140 16.66 3.19 5.47
CA ASN A 140 17.86 2.93 6.27
C ASN A 140 18.98 3.91 5.96
N ASP A 141 20.12 3.80 6.65
CA ASP A 141 21.26 4.71 6.51
C ASP A 141 21.83 4.80 5.08
N LYS A 142 21.64 3.77 4.26
CA LYS A 142 22.14 3.75 2.86
C LYS A 142 21.15 4.36 1.90
N THR A 143 19.87 4.14 2.11
CA THR A 143 18.81 4.52 1.15
C THR A 143 18.24 5.90 1.43
N ILE A 144 18.07 6.28 2.70
CA ILE A 144 17.54 7.60 3.07
C ILE A 144 18.33 8.76 2.42
N PRO A 145 19.67 8.76 2.40
CA PRO A 145 20.43 9.84 1.75
C PRO A 145 20.14 10.00 0.26
N ALA A 146 19.78 8.91 -0.42
CA ALA A 146 19.52 8.88 -1.85
C ALA A 146 18.10 9.32 -2.23
N LEU A 147 17.16 9.38 -1.27
CA LEU A 147 15.77 9.76 -1.53
C LEU A 147 15.67 11.21 -2.03
N ASN A 148 14.91 11.40 -3.10
CA ASN A 148 14.67 12.70 -3.73
C ASN A 148 13.16 12.98 -3.84
N CYS A 149 12.47 12.90 -2.70
CA CYS A 149 11.04 13.13 -2.58
C CYS A 149 10.71 13.84 -1.26
N PRO A 150 9.70 14.69 -1.22
CA PRO A 150 9.22 15.32 0.00
C PRO A 150 8.26 14.43 0.82
N ILE A 151 7.67 13.41 0.19
CA ILE A 151 6.66 12.55 0.83
C ILE A 151 7.01 11.08 0.62
N ILE A 152 6.91 10.28 1.68
CA ILE A 152 6.92 8.82 1.64
C ILE A 152 5.59 8.31 2.15
N ALA A 153 4.84 7.62 1.26
CA ALA A 153 3.51 7.11 1.54
C ALA A 153 3.24 5.84 0.73
N GLY A 154 3.43 4.67 1.32
CA GLY A 154 3.34 3.38 0.64
C GLY A 154 2.69 2.29 1.50
N ALA A 155 2.49 1.13 0.92
CA ALA A 155 1.75 0.02 1.52
C ALA A 155 2.62 -0.99 2.27
N ALA A 156 3.93 -1.02 2.04
CA ALA A 156 4.80 -2.04 2.63
C ALA A 156 4.94 -1.85 4.14
N ASN A 157 4.99 -2.97 4.86
CA ASN A 157 5.12 -2.99 6.31
C ASN A 157 6.58 -2.80 6.74
N ASN A 158 6.78 -2.28 7.97
CA ASN A 158 8.10 -2.16 8.59
C ASN A 158 9.11 -1.44 7.70
N LEU A 159 8.70 -0.31 7.13
CA LEU A 159 9.52 0.47 6.18
C LEU A 159 10.82 0.98 6.80
N LEU A 160 10.77 1.41 8.07
CA LEU A 160 11.95 1.83 8.80
C LEU A 160 12.75 0.60 9.25
N LEU A 161 14.05 0.53 8.91
CA LEU A 161 14.94 -0.51 9.42
C LEU A 161 15.11 -0.40 10.95
N GLU A 162 15.14 0.83 11.46
CA GLU A 162 15.21 1.14 12.89
C GLU A 162 14.32 2.35 13.22
N PRO A 163 13.76 2.45 14.42
CA PRO A 163 12.89 3.58 14.82
C PRO A 163 13.53 4.97 14.61
N ARG A 164 14.88 5.08 14.80
CA ARG A 164 15.61 6.33 14.62
C ARG A 164 15.52 6.91 13.21
N HIS A 165 15.30 6.08 12.20
CA HIS A 165 15.20 6.53 10.81
C HIS A 165 13.98 7.44 10.58
N GLY A 166 12.93 7.32 11.40
CA GLY A 166 11.81 8.28 11.39
C GLY A 166 12.26 9.71 11.70
N LYS A 167 13.15 9.86 12.72
CA LYS A 167 13.75 11.16 13.04
C LYS A 167 14.65 11.66 11.91
N VAL A 168 15.46 10.78 11.31
CA VAL A 168 16.33 11.16 10.19
C VAL A 168 15.53 11.70 9.00
N LEU A 169 14.37 11.08 8.69
CA LEU A 169 13.46 11.58 7.65
C LEU A 169 12.89 12.96 8.01
N ALA A 170 12.43 13.12 9.25
CA ALA A 170 11.90 14.40 9.73
C ALA A 170 12.96 15.52 9.69
N ASP A 171 14.19 15.26 10.12
CA ASP A 171 15.31 16.21 10.08
C ASP A 171 15.67 16.61 8.63
N ARG A 172 15.34 15.78 7.63
CA ARG A 172 15.46 16.08 6.20
C ARG A 172 14.22 16.78 5.61
N GLY A 173 13.20 17.05 6.41
CA GLY A 173 11.94 17.64 5.94
C GLY A 173 11.09 16.68 5.08
N ILE A 174 11.33 15.37 5.16
CA ILE A 174 10.56 14.37 4.43
C ILE A 174 9.37 13.94 5.29
N LEU A 175 8.16 14.16 4.79
CA LEU A 175 6.93 13.68 5.42
C LEU A 175 6.82 12.17 5.24
N TYR A 176 6.85 11.42 6.34
CA TYR A 176 6.67 9.98 6.35
C TYR A 176 5.29 9.61 6.89
N ALA A 177 4.47 8.99 6.07
CA ALA A 177 3.22 8.38 6.51
C ALA A 177 3.52 7.00 7.11
N PRO A 178 3.29 6.79 8.44
CA PRO A 178 3.59 5.51 9.08
C PRO A 178 2.81 4.36 8.44
N ASP A 179 3.51 3.28 8.15
CA ASP A 179 2.97 2.12 7.45
C ASP A 179 1.76 1.51 8.15
N TYR A 180 1.81 1.33 9.48
CA TYR A 180 0.71 0.77 10.26
C TYR A 180 -0.56 1.65 10.27
N VAL A 181 -0.47 2.90 9.86
CA VAL A 181 -1.62 3.79 9.68
C VAL A 181 -2.10 3.72 8.24
N ILE A 182 -1.19 3.98 7.28
CA ILE A 182 -1.56 4.20 5.89
C ILE A 182 -2.06 2.91 5.20
N ASN A 183 -1.54 1.74 5.58
CA ASN A 183 -1.93 0.45 5.00
C ASN A 183 -3.06 -0.27 5.76
N ALA A 184 -3.64 0.36 6.79
CA ALA A 184 -4.68 -0.23 7.62
C ALA A 184 -6.00 -0.57 6.87
N GLY A 185 -6.17 -0.11 5.63
CA GLY A 185 -7.39 -0.34 4.84
C GLY A 185 -7.80 -1.81 4.72
N GLY A 186 -6.82 -2.71 4.56
CA GLY A 186 -7.07 -4.15 4.49
C GLY A 186 -7.61 -4.72 5.81
N ILE A 187 -6.98 -4.38 6.93
CA ILE A 187 -7.42 -4.86 8.25
C ILE A 187 -8.78 -4.26 8.64
N ILE A 188 -9.02 -2.99 8.29
CA ILE A 188 -10.31 -2.34 8.49
C ILE A 188 -11.40 -3.08 7.70
N ASN A 189 -11.11 -3.45 6.44
CA ASN A 189 -12.04 -4.20 5.60
C ASN A 189 -12.43 -5.53 6.23
N VAL A 190 -11.46 -6.37 6.59
CA VAL A 190 -11.74 -7.69 7.16
C VAL A 190 -12.39 -7.61 8.55
N SER A 191 -12.15 -6.55 9.32
CA SER A 191 -12.77 -6.35 10.63
C SER A 191 -14.29 -6.22 10.57
N VAL A 192 -14.83 -5.80 9.43
CA VAL A 192 -16.28 -5.64 9.23
C VAL A 192 -17.01 -6.99 9.17
N GLU A 193 -16.31 -8.09 8.86
CA GLU A 193 -16.87 -9.44 8.89
C GLU A 193 -17.41 -9.84 10.28
N PHE A 194 -16.86 -9.23 11.34
CA PHE A 194 -17.27 -9.51 12.72
C PHE A 194 -18.46 -8.65 13.21
N ASN A 195 -19.01 -7.80 12.35
CA ASN A 195 -20.21 -7.03 12.70
C ASN A 195 -21.43 -7.97 12.85
N PRO A 196 -22.40 -7.66 13.72
CA PRO A 196 -23.60 -8.48 13.92
C PRO A 196 -24.41 -8.73 12.65
N GLY A 197 -24.35 -7.84 11.65
CA GLY A 197 -25.02 -7.97 10.35
C GLY A 197 -24.16 -8.63 9.27
N GLY A 198 -22.96 -9.15 9.61
CA GLY A 198 -21.99 -9.66 8.64
C GLY A 198 -21.25 -8.56 7.89
N TYR A 199 -20.60 -8.96 6.80
CA TYR A 199 -19.80 -8.05 5.99
C TYR A 199 -20.67 -7.10 5.15
N ASP A 200 -20.33 -5.80 5.24
CA ASP A 200 -20.91 -4.73 4.40
C ASP A 200 -19.78 -3.85 3.85
N GLU A 201 -19.64 -3.85 2.53
CA GLU A 201 -18.58 -3.12 1.84
C GLU A 201 -18.69 -1.59 2.03
N LYS A 202 -19.92 -1.05 2.08
CA LYS A 202 -20.13 0.39 2.28
C LYS A 202 -19.65 0.81 3.66
N VAL A 203 -19.90 -0.03 4.66
CA VAL A 203 -19.41 0.18 6.03
C VAL A 203 -17.89 0.13 6.06
N ALA A 204 -17.26 -0.85 5.37
CA ALA A 204 -15.82 -0.96 5.28
C ALA A 204 -15.19 0.29 4.64
N LEU A 205 -15.67 0.69 3.47
CA LEU A 205 -15.17 1.88 2.76
C LEU A 205 -15.36 3.16 3.58
N GLY A 206 -16.50 3.32 4.25
CA GLY A 206 -16.75 4.46 5.13
C GLY A 206 -15.83 4.51 6.36
N LYS A 207 -15.45 3.35 6.91
CA LYS A 207 -14.46 3.26 8.00
C LYS A 207 -13.06 3.62 7.50
N ILE A 208 -12.64 3.09 6.34
CA ILE A 208 -11.34 3.40 5.73
C ILE A 208 -11.24 4.90 5.45
N GLY A 209 -12.28 5.51 4.85
CA GLY A 209 -12.29 6.94 4.56
C GLY A 209 -12.05 7.79 5.82
N ARG A 210 -12.68 7.46 6.94
CA ARG A 210 -12.50 8.18 8.21
C ARG A 210 -11.15 7.96 8.89
N ALA A 211 -10.51 6.84 8.64
CA ALA A 211 -9.21 6.52 9.26
C ALA A 211 -8.04 7.27 8.61
N HIS A 212 -8.21 7.76 7.37
CA HIS A 212 -7.13 8.33 6.56
C HIS A 212 -7.34 9.81 6.18
N VAL A 213 -8.38 10.45 6.71
CA VAL A 213 -8.69 11.87 6.45
C VAL A 213 -8.70 12.67 7.73
#